data_ebf9ce80b741a6d46fc90aad7e1ee073
#
_entry.id   ebf9ce80b741a6d46fc90aad7e1ee073
#
_cell.length_a   1.000
_cell.length_b   1.000
_cell.length_c   1.000
_cell.angle_alpha   90.00
_cell.angle_beta   90.00
_cell.angle_gamma   90.00
#
_symmetry.space_group_name_H-M   'P 1'
#
loop_
_entity.id
_entity.type
_entity.pdbx_description
1 polymer ?
#
loop_
_entity_poly.entity_id
_entity_poly.type
_entity_poly.pdbx_seq_one_letter_code
_entity_poly.pdbx_strand_id
1 'polypeptide(L)'
;GLFVTNRQLAPQESMNVLLDVILPTAVLPVAFVMTIISVRMTNLWSRMPRPEAAIEEGLKGIPPKTTLFSYYHFPARHVLICPAGVFAIVTRFQDGMHSCVGDKWRTERSFLGRLASFFRFDSIGNPTVGALNAASHVKAIFQSAGMDVDVKPLVLFVDPRVRLEVTDPLVAVCHASPKHELSLKSYLYELGKDKKFPLSQDEIDRFALESGVRL
;
A
#
# COMPACT_ATOMS: atom_id res chain seq x y z
N GLY A 1 -48.06 48.98 12.15
CA GLY A 1 -48.02 48.82 13.61
C GLY A 1 -48.26 47.37 14.10
N LEU A 2 -48.99 46.54 13.35
CA LEU A 2 -49.38 45.17 13.77
C LEU A 2 -48.29 44.10 13.54
N PHE A 3 -47.31 44.38 12.69
CA PHE A 3 -46.24 43.42 12.40
C PHE A 3 -45.12 43.43 13.44
N VAL A 4 -44.96 44.46 14.24
CA VAL A 4 -43.87 44.57 15.21
C VAL A 4 -44.26 43.93 16.55
N THR A 5 -45.55 43.90 16.88
CA THR A 5 -46.05 43.38 18.16
C THR A 5 -46.09 41.84 18.19
N ASN A 6 -46.15 41.16 17.02
CA ASN A 6 -46.22 39.69 17.00
C ASN A 6 -44.82 39.03 17.16
N ARG A 7 -43.73 39.80 17.02
CA ARG A 7 -42.37 39.29 17.24
C ARG A 7 -41.96 39.26 18.74
N GLN A 8 -42.72 39.93 19.59
CA GLN A 8 -42.40 39.98 21.03
C GLN A 8 -43.13 38.90 21.85
N LEU A 9 -44.05 38.17 21.21
CA LEU A 9 -44.80 37.08 21.87
C LEU A 9 -44.37 35.69 21.43
N ALA A 10 -43.33 35.54 20.60
CA ALA A 10 -42.67 34.25 20.45
C ALA A 10 -42.01 33.91 21.78
N PRO A 11 -42.33 32.74 22.41
CA PRO A 11 -41.60 32.30 23.58
C PRO A 11 -40.12 32.33 23.23
N GLN A 12 -39.30 33.03 24.04
CA GLN A 12 -37.86 32.90 23.98
C GLN A 12 -37.59 31.42 24.24
N GLU A 13 -37.48 30.65 23.15
CA GLU A 13 -36.95 29.29 23.24
C GLU A 13 -35.63 29.43 23.95
N SER A 14 -35.57 28.96 25.18
CA SER A 14 -34.35 28.89 25.96
C SER A 14 -33.37 28.14 25.07
N MET A 15 -32.42 28.88 24.47
CA MET A 15 -31.40 28.37 23.59
C MET A 15 -30.69 27.27 24.37
N ASN A 16 -30.97 26.05 24.02
CA ASN A 16 -30.40 24.90 24.67
C ASN A 16 -28.96 24.82 24.17
N VAL A 17 -28.06 25.57 24.83
CA VAL A 17 -26.63 25.69 24.44
C VAL A 17 -26.01 24.36 24.14
N LEU A 18 -26.48 23.31 24.79
CA LEU A 18 -26.01 21.94 24.58
C LEU A 18 -26.47 21.39 23.22
N LEU A 19 -27.72 21.62 22.82
CA LEU A 19 -28.27 21.10 21.56
C LEU A 19 -27.98 22.00 20.37
N ASP A 20 -28.00 23.32 20.56
CA ASP A 20 -27.91 24.26 19.44
C ASP A 20 -26.48 24.69 19.12
N VAL A 21 -25.54 24.58 20.08
CA VAL A 21 -24.15 25.01 19.91
C VAL A 21 -23.17 23.85 20.12
N ILE A 22 -23.23 23.18 21.27
CA ILE A 22 -22.22 22.17 21.63
C ILE A 22 -22.35 20.93 20.74
N LEU A 23 -23.57 20.42 20.52
CA LEU A 23 -23.80 19.23 19.74
C LEU A 23 -23.37 19.39 18.27
N PRO A 24 -23.79 20.42 17.51
CA PRO A 24 -23.32 20.64 16.15
C PRO A 24 -21.82 20.86 16.07
N THR A 25 -21.26 21.64 17.04
CA THR A 25 -19.80 21.90 17.04
C THR A 25 -18.97 20.66 17.30
N ALA A 26 -19.46 19.72 18.11
CA ALA A 26 -18.80 18.44 18.35
C ALA A 26 -19.03 17.42 17.23
N VAL A 27 -20.21 17.39 16.63
CA VAL A 27 -20.55 16.45 15.55
C VAL A 27 -19.74 16.70 14.28
N LEU A 28 -19.50 17.98 13.93
CA LEU A 28 -18.77 18.33 12.71
C LEU A 28 -17.34 17.73 12.65
N PRO A 29 -16.46 17.91 13.65
CA PRO A 29 -15.13 17.32 13.63
C PRO A 29 -15.18 15.79 13.69
N VAL A 30 -16.13 15.20 14.43
CA VAL A 30 -16.30 13.74 14.45
C VAL A 30 -16.71 13.22 13.08
N ALA A 31 -17.70 13.83 12.43
CA ALA A 31 -18.13 13.48 11.09
C ALA A 31 -16.98 13.64 10.07
N PHE A 32 -16.17 14.68 10.20
CA PHE A 32 -15.00 14.90 9.36
C PHE A 32 -13.95 13.77 9.53
N VAL A 33 -13.62 13.41 10.76
CA VAL A 33 -12.70 12.29 11.05
C VAL A 33 -13.25 10.97 10.51
N MET A 34 -14.54 10.69 10.72
CA MET A 34 -15.18 9.48 10.19
C MET A 34 -15.18 9.45 8.67
N THR A 35 -15.37 10.58 8.02
CA THR A 35 -15.27 10.68 6.55
C THR A 35 -13.86 10.37 6.08
N ILE A 36 -12.83 10.91 6.74
CA ILE A 36 -11.43 10.59 6.42
C ILE A 36 -11.15 9.09 6.56
N ILE A 37 -11.61 8.49 7.66
CA ILE A 37 -11.45 7.05 7.90
C ILE A 37 -12.15 6.24 6.80
N SER A 38 -13.40 6.59 6.47
CA SER A 38 -14.18 5.93 5.43
C SER A 38 -13.51 6.01 4.06
N VAL A 39 -13.04 7.20 3.66
CA VAL A 39 -12.32 7.39 2.40
C VAL A 39 -11.02 6.59 2.39
N ARG A 40 -10.30 6.55 3.50
CA ARG A 40 -9.06 5.78 3.63
C ARG A 40 -9.33 4.27 3.52
N MET A 41 -10.36 3.77 4.19
CA MET A 41 -10.77 2.36 4.12
C MET A 41 -11.21 2.00 2.71
N THR A 42 -12.06 2.81 2.07
CA THR A 42 -12.49 2.60 0.69
C THR A 42 -11.30 2.58 -0.27
N ASN A 43 -10.35 3.52 -0.13
CA ASN A 43 -9.14 3.54 -0.94
C ASN A 43 -8.25 2.30 -0.73
N LEU A 44 -8.24 1.71 0.46
CA LEU A 44 -7.48 0.49 0.74
C LEU A 44 -8.12 -0.76 0.12
N TRP A 45 -9.47 -0.83 0.08
CA TRP A 45 -10.21 -2.02 -0.32
C TRP A 45 -10.77 -1.98 -1.74
N SER A 46 -11.02 -0.78 -2.29
CA SER A 46 -11.69 -0.61 -3.59
C SER A 46 -10.76 -0.17 -4.72
N ARG A 47 -9.46 -0.01 -4.47
CA ARG A 47 -8.52 0.38 -5.54
C ARG A 47 -8.36 -0.74 -6.56
N MET A 48 -8.63 -0.39 -7.81
CA MET A 48 -8.38 -1.23 -8.98
C MET A 48 -7.14 -0.75 -9.73
N PRO A 49 -6.26 -1.63 -10.23
CA PRO A 49 -6.32 -3.09 -10.06
C PRO A 49 -5.98 -3.53 -8.64
N ARG A 50 -6.56 -4.65 -8.19
CA ARG A 50 -6.16 -5.25 -6.90
C ARG A 50 -4.67 -5.62 -6.95
N PRO A 51 -3.90 -5.37 -5.88
CA PRO A 51 -2.46 -5.64 -5.91
C PRO A 51 -2.15 -7.10 -6.22
N GLU A 52 -2.93 -8.02 -5.68
CA GLU A 52 -2.79 -9.45 -5.93
C GLU A 52 -2.94 -9.77 -7.43
N ALA A 53 -4.01 -9.28 -8.04
CA ALA A 53 -4.27 -9.47 -9.47
C ALA A 53 -3.19 -8.82 -10.35
N ALA A 54 -2.69 -7.65 -9.95
CA ALA A 54 -1.61 -6.98 -10.68
C ALA A 54 -0.27 -7.74 -10.56
N ILE A 55 0.02 -8.31 -9.39
CA ILE A 55 1.21 -9.15 -9.19
C ILE A 55 1.06 -10.44 -10.01
N GLU A 56 -0.06 -11.12 -9.92
CA GLU A 56 -0.33 -12.34 -10.70
C GLU A 56 -0.23 -12.10 -12.22
N GLU A 57 -0.78 -10.98 -12.70
CA GLU A 57 -0.64 -10.57 -14.11
C GLU A 57 0.83 -10.36 -14.48
N GLY A 58 1.59 -9.68 -13.63
CA GLY A 58 3.02 -9.45 -13.80
C GLY A 58 3.86 -10.72 -13.76
N LEU A 59 3.36 -11.76 -13.10
CA LEU A 59 4.03 -13.06 -12.98
C LEU A 59 3.67 -14.04 -14.11
N LYS A 60 2.72 -13.71 -14.98
CA LYS A 60 2.35 -14.58 -16.11
C LYS A 60 3.55 -14.94 -17.00
N GLY A 61 3.78 -16.23 -17.14
CA GLY A 61 4.89 -16.77 -17.94
C GLY A 61 6.23 -16.82 -17.20
N ILE A 62 6.24 -16.67 -15.89
CA ILE A 62 7.37 -17.09 -15.03
C ILE A 62 7.20 -18.59 -14.71
N PRO A 63 8.31 -19.34 -14.47
CA PRO A 63 8.25 -20.78 -14.22
C PRO A 63 7.24 -21.18 -13.14
N PRO A 64 6.61 -22.37 -13.26
CA PRO A 64 5.47 -22.80 -12.46
C PRO A 64 5.74 -23.01 -10.96
N LYS A 65 6.97 -22.88 -10.51
CA LYS A 65 7.38 -22.97 -9.10
C LYS A 65 7.41 -21.61 -8.40
N THR A 66 6.46 -20.74 -8.68
CA THR A 66 6.38 -19.41 -8.04
C THR A 66 5.18 -19.38 -7.11
N THR A 67 5.40 -19.13 -5.82
CA THR A 67 4.35 -19.06 -4.81
C THR A 67 4.22 -17.65 -4.31
N LEU A 68 3.00 -17.08 -4.38
CA LEU A 68 2.67 -15.77 -3.87
C LEU A 68 1.78 -15.92 -2.63
N PHE A 69 2.26 -15.42 -1.51
CA PHE A 69 1.48 -15.29 -0.29
C PHE A 69 0.99 -13.86 -0.14
N SER A 70 -0.29 -13.70 0.09
CA SER A 70 -0.92 -12.38 0.33
C SER A 70 -1.45 -12.31 1.75
N TYR A 71 -0.93 -11.35 2.53
CA TYR A 71 -1.26 -11.18 3.94
C TYR A 71 -1.95 -9.85 4.18
N TYR A 72 -3.08 -9.87 4.88
CA TYR A 72 -3.81 -8.65 5.22
C TYR A 72 -3.32 -7.98 6.51
N HIS A 73 -2.54 -8.67 7.34
CA HIS A 73 -2.20 -8.22 8.70
C HIS A 73 -0.71 -7.97 8.97
N PHE A 74 0.14 -8.15 7.97
CA PHE A 74 1.59 -7.95 8.13
C PHE A 74 2.09 -6.65 7.50
N PRO A 75 3.21 -6.06 7.97
CA PRO A 75 3.86 -4.96 7.24
C PRO A 75 4.23 -5.38 5.82
N ALA A 76 4.59 -6.64 5.58
CA ALA A 76 4.72 -7.23 4.26
C ALA A 76 3.38 -7.85 3.85
N ARG A 77 2.62 -7.15 3.04
CA ARG A 77 1.33 -7.65 2.55
C ARG A 77 1.46 -8.79 1.55
N HIS A 78 2.58 -8.87 0.85
CA HIS A 78 2.84 -9.87 -0.16
C HIS A 78 4.25 -10.42 -0.02
N VAL A 79 4.37 -11.74 0.01
CA VAL A 79 5.65 -12.45 -0.02
C VAL A 79 5.68 -13.34 -1.26
N LEU A 80 6.68 -13.14 -2.08
CA LEU A 80 6.89 -13.92 -3.30
C LEU A 80 8.07 -14.84 -3.10
N ILE A 81 7.86 -16.14 -3.31
CA ILE A 81 8.90 -17.17 -3.30
C ILE A 81 9.03 -17.69 -4.72
N CYS A 82 10.19 -17.54 -5.32
CA CYS A 82 10.45 -17.94 -6.69
C CYS A 82 11.92 -18.33 -6.89
N PRO A 83 12.32 -18.86 -8.04
CA PRO A 83 13.72 -19.23 -8.31
C PRO A 83 14.73 -18.09 -8.12
N ALA A 84 14.29 -16.83 -8.26
CA ALA A 84 15.13 -15.65 -8.04
C ALA A 84 15.39 -15.34 -6.55
N GLY A 85 14.64 -15.97 -5.63
CA GLY A 85 14.75 -15.78 -4.20
C GLY A 85 13.39 -15.55 -3.51
N VAL A 86 13.45 -15.06 -2.26
CA VAL A 86 12.30 -14.66 -1.47
C VAL A 86 12.22 -13.14 -1.44
N PHE A 87 11.05 -12.59 -1.74
CA PHE A 87 10.83 -11.15 -1.83
C PHE A 87 9.69 -10.72 -0.92
N ALA A 88 9.93 -9.71 -0.10
CA ALA A 88 8.89 -8.98 0.61
C ALA A 88 8.45 -7.78 -0.24
N ILE A 89 7.22 -7.84 -0.77
CA ILE A 89 6.71 -6.86 -1.74
C ILE A 89 5.85 -5.83 -1.03
N VAL A 90 6.20 -4.56 -1.19
CA VAL A 90 5.38 -3.42 -0.77
C VAL A 90 4.78 -2.75 -2.00
N THR A 91 3.46 -2.83 -2.13
CA THR A 91 2.73 -2.26 -3.27
C THR A 91 2.46 -0.76 -3.10
N ARG A 92 2.52 -0.02 -4.21
CA ARG A 92 2.21 1.39 -4.31
C ARG A 92 1.23 1.65 -5.44
N PHE A 93 0.19 2.46 -5.14
CA PHE A 93 -0.95 2.74 -6.05
C PHE A 93 -0.93 4.17 -6.59
N GLN A 94 0.07 4.94 -6.23
CA GLN A 94 0.14 6.33 -6.64
C GLN A 94 0.43 6.41 -8.14
N ASP A 95 -0.37 7.22 -8.82
CA ASP A 95 -0.15 7.65 -10.18
C ASP A 95 0.84 8.83 -10.25
N GLY A 96 1.21 9.24 -11.45
CA GLY A 96 2.09 10.37 -11.70
C GLY A 96 3.56 9.98 -11.82
N MET A 97 4.42 10.99 -11.76
CA MET A 97 5.86 10.81 -11.91
C MET A 97 6.55 10.73 -10.55
N HIS A 98 7.26 9.66 -10.35
CA HIS A 98 8.05 9.41 -9.15
C HIS A 98 9.50 9.19 -9.51
N SER A 99 10.38 9.91 -8.87
CA SER A 99 11.83 9.70 -8.99
C SER A 99 12.39 9.14 -7.68
N CYS A 100 13.34 8.23 -7.81
CA CYS A 100 14.07 7.63 -6.70
C CYS A 100 15.56 7.70 -6.97
N VAL A 101 16.33 8.28 -6.05
CA VAL A 101 17.78 8.27 -6.07
C VAL A 101 18.28 7.77 -4.72
N GLY A 102 18.88 6.58 -4.70
CA GLY A 102 19.20 5.88 -3.46
C GLY A 102 17.94 5.51 -2.67
N ASP A 103 17.73 6.18 -1.52
CA ASP A 103 16.57 6.06 -0.65
C ASP A 103 15.62 7.27 -0.70
N LYS A 104 15.97 8.29 -1.51
CA LYS A 104 15.23 9.56 -1.57
C LYS A 104 14.18 9.53 -2.67
N TRP A 105 12.93 9.62 -2.26
CA TRP A 105 11.78 9.66 -3.15
C TRP A 105 11.27 11.07 -3.36
N ARG A 106 11.00 11.43 -4.61
CA ARG A 106 10.36 12.68 -5.00
C ARG A 106 9.16 12.37 -5.89
N THR A 107 8.09 13.14 -5.73
CA THR A 107 6.90 13.06 -6.57
C THR A 107 6.71 14.37 -7.26
N GLU A 108 6.71 14.36 -8.57
CA GLU A 108 6.36 15.54 -9.35
C GLU A 108 4.85 15.63 -9.47
N ARG A 109 4.28 16.66 -8.87
CA ARG A 109 2.84 16.94 -8.93
C ARG A 109 2.62 18.39 -9.30
N SER A 110 1.64 18.65 -10.18
CA SER A 110 1.16 20.00 -10.45
C SER A 110 0.57 20.61 -9.16
N PHE A 111 0.44 21.94 -9.12
CA PHE A 111 -0.13 22.65 -7.95
C PHE A 111 -1.53 22.10 -7.57
N LEU A 112 -2.40 21.88 -8.56
CA LEU A 112 -3.72 21.27 -8.35
C LEU A 112 -3.62 19.82 -7.86
N GLY A 113 -2.64 19.06 -8.33
CA GLY A 113 -2.35 17.70 -7.88
C GLY A 113 -1.87 17.66 -6.42
N ARG A 114 -1.12 18.68 -5.95
CA ARG A 114 -0.74 18.81 -4.53
C ARG A 114 -1.95 19.05 -3.64
N LEU A 115 -2.83 19.96 -4.05
CA LEU A 115 -4.06 20.26 -3.31
C LEU A 115 -4.97 19.02 -3.23
N ALA A 116 -5.19 18.35 -4.36
CA ALA A 116 -5.97 17.10 -4.41
C ALA A 116 -5.34 15.97 -3.56
N SER A 117 -4.01 15.87 -3.52
CA SER A 117 -3.33 14.86 -2.72
C SER A 117 -3.41 15.12 -1.22
N PHE A 118 -3.48 16.39 -0.81
CA PHE A 118 -3.70 16.75 0.58
C PHE A 118 -5.05 16.20 1.09
N PHE A 119 -6.11 16.37 0.31
CA PHE A 119 -7.43 15.83 0.65
C PHE A 119 -7.51 14.29 0.51
N ARG A 120 -6.72 13.68 -0.36
CA ARG A 120 -6.68 12.21 -0.54
C ARG A 120 -5.79 11.51 0.46
N PHE A 121 -4.98 12.22 1.25
CA PHE A 121 -3.94 11.63 2.13
C PHE A 121 -3.07 10.60 1.41
N ASP A 122 -2.80 10.82 0.12
CA ASP A 122 -2.16 9.86 -0.78
C ASP A 122 -0.67 10.20 -0.99
N SER A 123 0.01 10.43 0.14
CA SER A 123 1.47 10.59 0.12
C SER A 123 2.13 9.26 -0.15
N ILE A 124 3.14 9.25 -1.03
CA ILE A 124 3.95 8.05 -1.28
C ILE A 124 4.72 7.61 -0.02
N GLY A 125 4.98 8.54 0.91
CA GLY A 125 5.84 8.29 2.05
C GLY A 125 7.27 7.96 1.63
N ASN A 126 7.95 7.10 2.40
CA ASN A 126 9.21 6.49 1.99
C ASN A 126 8.99 4.99 1.70
N PRO A 127 8.81 4.60 0.42
CA PRO A 127 8.60 3.21 0.05
C PRO A 127 9.78 2.30 0.39
N THR A 128 11.02 2.84 0.32
CA THR A 128 12.25 2.12 0.66
C THR A 128 12.23 1.64 2.10
N VAL A 129 11.95 2.54 3.05
CA VAL A 129 11.84 2.18 4.48
C VAL A 129 10.73 1.16 4.69
N GLY A 130 9.59 1.33 4.01
CA GLY A 130 8.50 0.35 4.07
C GLY A 130 8.90 -1.04 3.62
N ALA A 131 9.66 -1.14 2.51
CA ALA A 131 10.12 -2.41 1.96
C ALA A 131 11.18 -3.08 2.86
N LEU A 132 12.11 -2.29 3.41
CA LEU A 132 13.11 -2.81 4.36
C LEU A 132 12.46 -3.36 5.64
N ASN A 133 11.50 -2.64 6.21
CA ASN A 133 10.76 -3.10 7.39
C ASN A 133 9.96 -4.38 7.08
N ALA A 134 9.34 -4.45 5.90
CA ALA A 134 8.63 -5.64 5.46
C ALA A 134 9.55 -6.84 5.32
N ALA A 135 10.73 -6.66 4.71
CA ALA A 135 11.71 -7.72 4.54
C ALA A 135 12.26 -8.22 5.89
N SER A 136 12.57 -7.29 6.80
CA SER A 136 13.03 -7.64 8.17
C SER A 136 11.98 -8.44 8.92
N HIS A 137 10.70 -8.06 8.80
CA HIS A 137 9.61 -8.79 9.45
C HIS A 137 9.43 -10.20 8.88
N VAL A 138 9.44 -10.35 7.56
CA VAL A 138 9.35 -11.67 6.90
C VAL A 138 10.55 -12.53 7.27
N LYS A 139 11.76 -11.96 7.33
CA LYS A 139 12.96 -12.66 7.77
C LYS A 139 12.81 -13.19 9.20
N ALA A 140 12.25 -12.38 10.11
CA ALA A 140 12.00 -12.83 11.49
C ALA A 140 11.01 -14.00 11.56
N ILE A 141 9.99 -14.04 10.70
CA ILE A 141 9.06 -15.18 10.59
C ILE A 141 9.80 -16.43 10.12
N PHE A 142 10.66 -16.34 9.11
CA PHE A 142 11.47 -17.47 8.68
C PHE A 142 12.39 -17.97 9.80
N GLN A 143 13.01 -17.05 10.52
CA GLN A 143 13.87 -17.41 11.66
C GLN A 143 13.10 -18.10 12.81
N SER A 144 11.87 -17.66 13.11
CA SER A 144 11.02 -18.34 14.10
C SER A 144 10.63 -19.76 13.66
N ALA A 145 10.53 -20.01 12.36
CA ALA A 145 10.32 -21.32 11.78
C ALA A 145 11.62 -22.16 11.66
N GLY A 146 12.74 -21.65 12.18
CA GLY A 146 14.04 -22.34 12.15
C GLY A 146 14.74 -22.28 10.78
N MET A 147 14.38 -21.32 9.93
CA MET A 147 14.93 -21.13 8.59
C MET A 147 15.73 -19.83 8.50
N ASP A 148 16.97 -19.89 8.01
CA ASP A 148 17.75 -18.70 7.69
C ASP A 148 17.67 -18.40 6.21
N VAL A 149 16.77 -17.50 5.84
CA VAL A 149 16.47 -17.14 4.45
C VAL A 149 16.78 -15.67 4.23
N ASP A 150 17.48 -15.38 3.13
CA ASP A 150 17.69 -14.02 2.68
C ASP A 150 16.41 -13.48 2.02
N VAL A 151 15.77 -12.51 2.67
CA VAL A 151 14.53 -11.89 2.19
C VAL A 151 14.84 -10.54 1.57
N LYS A 152 14.58 -10.41 0.28
CA LYS A 152 14.85 -9.20 -0.50
C LYS A 152 13.68 -8.24 -0.44
N PRO A 153 13.91 -6.96 -0.08
CA PRO A 153 12.88 -5.94 -0.14
C PRO A 153 12.58 -5.55 -1.59
N LEU A 154 11.29 -5.33 -1.90
CA LEU A 154 10.86 -4.92 -3.24
C LEU A 154 9.70 -3.92 -3.15
N VAL A 155 9.82 -2.80 -3.84
CA VAL A 155 8.74 -1.83 -4.04
C VAL A 155 8.10 -2.08 -5.38
N LEU A 156 6.79 -2.28 -5.41
CA LEU A 156 6.03 -2.57 -6.62
C LEU A 156 4.94 -1.54 -6.88
N PHE A 157 5.03 -0.84 -7.98
CA PHE A 157 3.99 0.06 -8.44
C PHE A 157 2.97 -0.70 -9.29
N VAL A 158 1.68 -0.46 -9.02
CA VAL A 158 0.58 -1.19 -9.69
C VAL A 158 -0.28 -0.32 -10.59
N ASP A 159 -0.26 1.01 -10.45
CA ASP A 159 -1.02 1.91 -11.33
C ASP A 159 -0.35 2.00 -12.71
N PRO A 160 -1.04 1.67 -13.82
CA PRO A 160 -0.44 1.70 -15.17
C PRO A 160 -0.06 3.10 -15.66
N ARG A 161 -0.50 4.16 -14.98
CA ARG A 161 -0.21 5.56 -15.34
C ARG A 161 1.03 6.11 -14.65
N VAL A 162 1.65 5.32 -13.76
CA VAL A 162 2.86 5.75 -13.06
C VAL A 162 4.03 5.84 -14.04
N ARG A 163 4.86 6.86 -13.84
CA ARG A 163 6.17 6.99 -14.49
C ARG A 163 7.23 6.93 -13.43
N LEU A 164 8.23 6.09 -13.64
CA LEU A 164 9.30 5.84 -12.68
C LEU A 164 10.64 6.23 -13.27
N GLU A 165 11.34 7.13 -12.59
CA GLU A 165 12.75 7.43 -12.83
C GLU A 165 13.56 6.94 -11.63
N VAL A 166 14.29 5.86 -11.82
CA VAL A 166 15.00 5.18 -10.73
C VAL A 166 16.49 5.16 -11.04
N THR A 167 17.28 5.76 -10.15
CA THR A 167 18.74 5.82 -10.26
C THR A 167 19.35 5.26 -8.98
N ASP A 168 20.10 4.18 -9.11
CA ASP A 168 20.84 3.51 -8.03
C ASP A 168 19.99 3.31 -6.75
N PRO A 169 18.85 2.62 -6.83
CA PRO A 169 17.92 2.49 -5.72
C PRO A 169 18.49 1.54 -4.65
N LEU A 170 18.30 1.90 -3.38
CA LEU A 170 18.70 1.06 -2.24
C LEU A 170 17.91 -0.26 -2.17
N VAL A 171 16.68 -0.27 -2.67
CA VAL A 171 15.82 -1.46 -2.78
C VAL A 171 15.29 -1.57 -4.20
N ALA A 172 15.03 -2.79 -4.65
CA ALA A 172 14.47 -3.01 -5.97
C ALA A 172 13.13 -2.28 -6.15
N VAL A 173 13.00 -1.58 -7.27
CA VAL A 173 11.79 -0.85 -7.65
C VAL A 173 11.28 -1.40 -8.97
N CYS A 174 10.06 -1.94 -8.97
CA CYS A 174 9.46 -2.55 -10.14
C CYS A 174 8.05 -2.03 -10.38
N HIS A 175 7.57 -2.29 -11.59
CA HIS A 175 6.19 -2.09 -12.00
C HIS A 175 5.51 -3.44 -12.27
N ALA A 176 4.23 -3.58 -11.88
CA ALA A 176 3.49 -4.82 -12.05
C ALA A 176 3.22 -5.14 -13.54
N SER A 177 3.03 -4.12 -14.38
CA SER A 177 2.78 -4.34 -15.81
C SER A 177 4.03 -4.90 -16.53
N PRO A 178 3.89 -5.99 -17.28
CA PRO A 178 5.01 -6.57 -18.05
C PRO A 178 5.48 -5.68 -19.22
N LYS A 179 4.71 -4.67 -19.58
CA LYS A 179 5.04 -3.71 -20.65
C LYS A 179 5.92 -2.55 -20.18
N HIS A 180 6.09 -2.40 -18.88
CA HIS A 180 6.89 -1.32 -18.31
C HIS A 180 8.39 -1.69 -18.38
N GLU A 181 9.27 -0.68 -18.59
CA GLU A 181 10.72 -0.91 -18.64
C GLU A 181 11.26 -1.55 -17.34
N LEU A 182 10.76 -1.09 -16.19
CA LEU A 182 11.09 -1.65 -14.88
C LEU A 182 10.11 -2.77 -14.46
N SER A 183 9.77 -3.69 -15.38
CA SER A 183 8.78 -4.71 -15.06
C SER A 183 9.28 -5.72 -14.03
N LEU A 184 8.40 -6.13 -13.11
CA LEU A 184 8.66 -7.19 -12.15
C LEU A 184 9.12 -8.48 -12.86
N LYS A 185 8.48 -8.82 -13.99
CA LYS A 185 8.81 -9.99 -14.78
C LYS A 185 10.26 -9.98 -15.28
N SER A 186 10.70 -8.88 -15.88
CA SER A 186 12.07 -8.74 -16.38
C SER A 186 13.08 -8.84 -15.24
N TYR A 187 12.80 -8.15 -14.13
CA TYR A 187 13.66 -8.17 -12.95
C TYR A 187 13.83 -9.60 -12.37
N LEU A 188 12.74 -10.33 -12.19
CA LEU A 188 12.80 -11.70 -11.68
C LEU A 188 13.45 -12.66 -12.66
N TYR A 189 13.23 -12.47 -13.96
CA TYR A 189 13.84 -13.29 -15.00
C TYR A 189 15.36 -13.15 -15.00
N GLU A 190 15.87 -11.90 -14.93
CA GLU A 190 17.32 -11.66 -14.88
C GLU A 190 17.97 -12.27 -13.62
N LEU A 191 17.31 -12.14 -12.46
CA LEU A 191 17.81 -12.70 -11.22
C LEU A 191 17.74 -14.23 -11.15
N GLY A 192 16.78 -14.83 -11.86
CA GLY A 192 16.49 -16.26 -11.76
C GLY A 192 17.19 -17.13 -12.80
N LYS A 193 17.91 -16.55 -13.77
CA LYS A 193 18.52 -17.28 -14.90
C LYS A 193 19.36 -18.50 -14.50
N ASP A 194 20.12 -18.40 -13.40
CA ASP A 194 21.08 -19.42 -12.98
C ASP A 194 20.87 -19.89 -11.53
N LYS A 195 19.70 -19.63 -10.93
CA LYS A 195 19.47 -19.92 -9.52
C LYS A 195 18.58 -21.15 -9.31
N LYS A 196 18.97 -21.98 -8.34
CA LYS A 196 18.12 -23.03 -7.81
C LYS A 196 17.02 -22.42 -6.95
N PHE A 197 15.87 -23.07 -6.89
CA PHE A 197 14.76 -22.67 -6.03
C PHE A 197 15.27 -22.56 -4.57
N PRO A 198 15.03 -21.43 -3.87
CA PRO A 198 15.68 -21.14 -2.58
C PRO A 198 15.14 -22.00 -1.44
N LEU A 199 13.94 -22.54 -1.57
CA LEU A 199 13.23 -23.29 -0.54
C LEU A 199 12.63 -24.58 -1.10
N SER A 200 12.62 -25.62 -0.28
CA SER A 200 11.86 -26.86 -0.54
C SER A 200 10.36 -26.62 -0.29
N GLN A 201 9.51 -27.55 -0.77
CA GLN A 201 8.07 -27.46 -0.52
C GLN A 201 7.75 -27.52 0.97
N ASP A 202 8.44 -28.38 1.74
CA ASP A 202 8.24 -28.50 3.20
C ASP A 202 8.59 -27.18 3.95
N GLU A 203 9.58 -26.45 3.46
CA GLU A 203 9.96 -25.15 4.02
C GLU A 203 8.92 -24.07 3.71
N ILE A 204 8.33 -24.11 2.50
CA ILE A 204 7.23 -23.22 2.12
C ILE A 204 5.99 -23.50 2.96
N ASP A 205 5.64 -24.76 3.17
CA ASP A 205 4.48 -25.16 3.97
C ASP A 205 4.68 -24.77 5.44
N ARG A 206 5.90 -24.91 5.97
CA ARG A 206 6.27 -24.46 7.31
C ARG A 206 6.15 -22.96 7.48
N PHE A 207 6.62 -22.20 6.50
CA PHE A 207 6.44 -20.74 6.49
C PHE A 207 4.95 -20.36 6.46
N ALA A 208 4.14 -21.03 5.64
CA ALA A 208 2.71 -20.80 5.57
C ALA A 208 2.02 -21.03 6.92
N LEU A 209 2.42 -22.06 7.64
CA LEU A 209 1.86 -22.43 8.93
C LEU A 209 2.22 -21.39 10.02
N GLU A 210 3.48 -20.98 10.11
CA GLU A 210 3.97 -19.96 11.05
C GLU A 210 3.37 -18.57 10.76
N SER A 211 3.18 -18.26 9.49
CA SER A 211 2.57 -16.99 9.09
C SER A 211 1.04 -16.95 9.31
N GLY A 212 0.42 -18.05 9.70
CA GLY A 212 -1.02 -18.15 9.92
C GLY A 212 -1.86 -18.05 8.63
N VAL A 213 -1.24 -18.20 7.47
CA VAL A 213 -1.93 -18.28 6.18
C VAL A 213 -2.40 -19.71 5.97
N ARG A 214 -3.71 -19.91 5.82
CA ARG A 214 -4.26 -21.17 5.30
C ARG A 214 -4.00 -21.21 3.79
N LEU A 215 -3.26 -22.22 3.36
CA LEU A 215 -3.11 -22.59 1.94
C LEU A 215 -4.45 -23.01 1.36
#